data_997376cd34b28e72f144732d9b7d603f
#
_entry.id   997376cd34b28e72f144732d9b7d603f
#
_cell.length_a   1.000
_cell.length_b   1.000
_cell.length_c   1.000
_cell.angle_alpha   90.00
_cell.angle_beta   90.00
_cell.angle_gamma   90.00
#
_symmetry.space_group_name_H-M   'P 1'
#
loop_
_entity.id
_entity.type
_entity.pdbx_description
1 polymer ?
#
loop_
_entity_poly.entity_id
_entity_poly.type
_entity_poly.pdbx_seq_one_letter_code
_entity_poly.pdbx_strand_id
1 'polypeptide(L)'
;MVGMDDVTLFLTSDHGAVHVPKYLNDNKFPGGHNKSNGIKDQVNQVLFSKTGVDNLVLHIGNDQMYLNYEQIDKNRLDLDELADEAIRVILRFSTIEKAFKTVDVPQLSPSEKLHNLLLRGNHVKRAGDIYMIPKPGHIDYGHTGTTHGTGFSYDTHAPLLMMGRGIKAGHTFEETSITDIAPTMCALLGTAFPNGMTGNVISKALLKADK
;
A
#
# COMPACT_ATOMS: atom_id res chain seq x y z
N MET A 1 14.68 27.64 -28.55
CA MET A 1 13.32 27.22 -28.18
C MET A 1 13.21 25.76 -28.59
N VAL A 2 12.86 24.87 -27.69
CA VAL A 2 12.69 23.43 -28.01
C VAL A 2 11.29 23.26 -28.60
N GLY A 3 11.18 22.62 -29.77
CA GLY A 3 9.89 22.32 -30.40
C GLY A 3 9.20 21.11 -29.73
N MET A 4 7.88 21.00 -29.91
CA MET A 4 7.11 19.84 -29.41
C MET A 4 7.57 18.51 -30.06
N ASP A 5 8.14 18.57 -31.26
CA ASP A 5 8.68 17.41 -31.96
C ASP A 5 10.00 16.88 -31.36
N ASP A 6 10.60 17.65 -30.47
CA ASP A 6 11.83 17.28 -29.77
C ASP A 6 11.62 16.88 -28.30
N VAL A 7 10.36 16.89 -27.85
CA VAL A 7 9.99 16.62 -26.46
C VAL A 7 9.12 15.39 -26.37
N THR A 8 9.37 14.55 -25.37
CA THR A 8 8.44 13.52 -24.91
C THR A 8 7.96 13.91 -23.52
N LEU A 9 6.66 13.97 -23.35
CA LEU A 9 6.00 14.26 -22.08
C LEU A 9 5.24 13.03 -21.62
N PHE A 10 5.28 12.76 -20.32
CA PHE A 10 4.35 11.84 -19.66
C PHE A 10 3.75 12.50 -18.42
N LEU A 11 2.51 12.16 -18.14
CA LEU A 11 1.77 12.57 -16.95
C LEU A 11 1.24 11.31 -16.27
N THR A 12 1.52 11.18 -14.99
CA THR A 12 1.00 10.13 -14.13
C THR A 12 0.77 10.67 -12.72
N SER A 13 0.28 9.83 -11.84
CA SER A 13 0.18 10.08 -10.40
C SER A 13 1.01 9.01 -9.66
N ASP A 14 1.53 9.35 -8.51
CA ASP A 14 2.21 8.41 -7.61
C ASP A 14 1.25 7.37 -7.02
N HIS A 15 -0.02 7.75 -6.80
CA HIS A 15 -1.11 6.90 -6.32
C HIS A 15 -2.47 7.54 -6.63
N GLY A 16 -3.53 6.76 -6.43
CA GLY A 16 -4.89 7.27 -6.33
C GLY A 16 -5.27 7.61 -4.89
N ALA A 17 -6.55 7.79 -4.62
CA ALA A 17 -7.10 7.96 -3.28
C ALA A 17 -8.57 7.54 -3.23
N VAL A 18 -8.98 6.99 -2.10
CA VAL A 18 -10.39 6.66 -1.87
C VAL A 18 -11.23 7.93 -1.68
N HIS A 19 -12.49 7.88 -2.03
CA HIS A 19 -13.41 8.98 -1.70
C HIS A 19 -13.55 9.16 -0.18
N VAL A 20 -13.80 10.41 0.25
CA VAL A 20 -14.13 10.72 1.63
C VAL A 20 -15.27 9.82 2.11
N PRO A 21 -15.17 9.17 3.27
CA PRO A 21 -16.20 8.22 3.76
C PRO A 21 -17.61 8.81 3.80
N LYS A 22 -17.75 10.09 4.11
CA LYS A 22 -19.06 10.75 4.05
C LYS A 22 -19.65 10.74 2.64
N TYR A 23 -18.85 11.03 1.61
CA TYR A 23 -19.31 10.97 0.21
C TYR A 23 -19.73 9.54 -0.17
N LEU A 24 -18.97 8.52 0.23
CA LEU A 24 -19.34 7.13 -0.01
C LEU A 24 -20.71 6.82 0.60
N ASN A 25 -20.89 7.17 1.88
CA ASN A 25 -22.15 6.89 2.60
C ASN A 25 -23.36 7.66 2.03
N ASP A 26 -23.17 8.93 1.64
CA ASP A 26 -24.21 9.74 1.00
C ASP A 26 -24.67 9.10 -0.34
N ASN A 27 -23.76 8.40 -1.03
CA ASN A 27 -24.03 7.66 -2.26
C ASN A 27 -24.32 6.15 -2.03
N LYS A 28 -24.56 5.73 -0.80
CA LYS A 28 -24.89 4.34 -0.41
C LYS A 28 -23.78 3.33 -0.72
N PHE A 29 -22.56 3.77 -0.78
CA PHE A 29 -21.38 2.90 -0.80
C PHE A 29 -20.85 2.70 0.63
N PRO A 30 -20.33 1.51 0.96
CA PRO A 30 -19.70 1.31 2.26
C PRO A 30 -18.46 2.17 2.41
N GLY A 31 -18.32 2.80 3.58
CA GLY A 31 -17.16 3.59 3.93
C GLY A 31 -17.21 4.01 5.39
N GLY A 32 -16.05 4.24 5.96
CA GLY A 32 -15.95 4.59 7.37
C GLY A 32 -14.56 5.03 7.79
N HIS A 33 -14.44 5.32 9.07
CA HIS A 33 -13.19 5.72 9.66
C HIS A 33 -12.66 4.61 10.58
N ASN A 34 -11.44 4.18 10.34
CA ASN A 34 -10.64 3.43 11.30
C ASN A 34 -10.15 4.44 12.35
N LYS A 35 -10.22 4.05 13.61
CA LYS A 35 -9.63 4.83 14.70
C LYS A 35 -8.46 4.04 15.26
N SER A 36 -7.28 4.19 14.66
CA SER A 36 -6.08 3.44 15.07
C SER A 36 -5.78 3.56 16.55
N ASN A 37 -5.98 4.75 17.16
CA ASN A 37 -5.85 4.92 18.60
C ASN A 37 -6.84 4.04 19.37
N GLY A 38 -8.09 3.94 18.92
CA GLY A 38 -9.08 3.09 19.58
C GLY A 38 -8.74 1.59 19.48
N ILE A 39 -8.18 1.15 18.35
CA ILE A 39 -7.67 -0.22 18.18
C ILE A 39 -6.51 -0.46 19.14
N LYS A 40 -5.52 0.46 19.17
CA LYS A 40 -4.37 0.39 20.05
C LYS A 40 -4.79 0.28 21.51
N ASP A 41 -5.69 1.16 21.96
CA ASP A 41 -6.14 1.20 23.35
C ASP A 41 -6.84 -0.09 23.75
N GLN A 42 -7.71 -0.62 22.88
CA GLN A 42 -8.41 -1.87 23.16
C GLN A 42 -7.49 -3.08 23.17
N VAL A 43 -6.51 -3.15 22.27
CA VAL A 43 -5.50 -4.21 22.28
C VAL A 43 -4.67 -4.14 23.56
N ASN A 44 -4.16 -2.94 23.94
CA ASN A 44 -3.42 -2.76 25.18
C ASN A 44 -4.24 -3.18 26.40
N GLN A 45 -5.52 -2.81 26.45
CA GLN A 45 -6.42 -3.21 27.55
C GLN A 45 -6.56 -4.72 27.69
N VAL A 46 -6.75 -5.42 26.57
CA VAL A 46 -6.88 -6.89 26.57
C VAL A 46 -5.55 -7.55 26.93
N LEU A 47 -4.44 -7.10 26.37
CA LEU A 47 -3.12 -7.63 26.69
C LEU A 47 -2.77 -7.39 28.17
N PHE A 48 -3.08 -6.20 28.71
CA PHE A 48 -2.92 -5.92 30.13
C PHE A 48 -3.74 -6.87 31.03
N SER A 49 -4.98 -7.14 30.65
CA SER A 49 -5.82 -8.08 31.44
C SER A 49 -5.27 -9.48 31.52
N LYS A 50 -4.45 -9.88 30.54
CA LYS A 50 -3.83 -11.22 30.49
C LYS A 50 -2.45 -11.27 31.13
N THR A 51 -1.66 -10.21 30.99
CA THR A 51 -0.24 -10.23 31.37
C THR A 51 0.07 -9.40 32.60
N GLY A 52 -0.81 -8.44 32.95
CA GLY A 52 -0.55 -7.43 33.98
C GLY A 52 0.45 -6.36 33.53
N VAL A 53 0.85 -6.32 32.26
CA VAL A 53 1.86 -5.40 31.72
C VAL A 53 1.20 -4.36 30.83
N ASP A 54 1.46 -3.09 31.12
CA ASP A 54 0.96 -1.96 30.36
C ASP A 54 1.79 -1.66 29.12
N ASN A 55 1.17 -0.94 28.17
CA ASN A 55 1.83 -0.37 27.00
C ASN A 55 2.59 -1.40 26.15
N LEU A 56 1.97 -2.53 25.88
CA LEU A 56 2.52 -3.58 25.01
C LEU A 56 2.40 -3.26 23.53
N VAL A 57 1.54 -2.29 23.15
CA VAL A 57 1.46 -1.72 21.79
C VAL A 57 1.96 -0.28 21.84
N LEU A 58 3.07 -0.03 21.13
CA LEU A 58 3.65 1.33 21.05
C LEU A 58 2.89 2.24 20.12
N HIS A 59 2.65 1.76 18.91
CA HIS A 59 2.16 2.60 17.81
C HIS A 59 1.36 1.77 16.80
N ILE A 60 0.43 2.46 16.13
CA ILE A 60 -0.20 2.01 14.89
C ILE A 60 0.03 3.11 13.84
N GLY A 61 0.56 2.74 12.71
CA GLY A 61 0.78 3.66 11.59
C GLY A 61 0.89 2.90 10.27
N ASN A 62 0.35 3.48 9.20
CA ASN A 62 0.30 2.87 7.88
C ASN A 62 -0.27 1.43 7.90
N ASP A 63 -1.38 1.26 8.62
CA ASP A 63 -2.05 -0.03 8.82
C ASP A 63 -1.17 -1.14 9.42
N GLN A 64 -0.15 -0.75 10.18
CA GLN A 64 0.74 -1.67 10.88
C GLN A 64 0.77 -1.35 12.38
N MET A 65 0.76 -2.40 13.20
CA MET A 65 0.90 -2.31 14.65
C MET A 65 2.32 -2.68 15.07
N TYR A 66 2.89 -1.88 15.96
CA TYR A 66 4.23 -2.03 16.51
C TYR A 66 4.14 -2.40 17.99
N LEU A 67 4.67 -3.54 18.36
CA LEU A 67 4.71 -4.01 19.74
C LEU A 67 5.88 -3.41 20.51
N ASN A 68 5.77 -3.40 21.83
CA ASN A 68 6.78 -2.83 22.71
C ASN A 68 7.77 -3.91 23.17
N TYR A 69 8.82 -4.12 22.39
CA TYR A 69 9.86 -5.11 22.68
C TYR A 69 10.52 -4.91 24.05
N GLU A 70 10.71 -3.65 24.47
CA GLU A 70 11.30 -3.38 25.79
C GLU A 70 10.45 -3.97 26.93
N GLN A 71 9.11 -3.77 26.86
CA GLN A 71 8.20 -4.33 27.86
C GLN A 71 8.08 -5.85 27.74
N ILE A 72 8.09 -6.37 26.52
CA ILE A 72 8.02 -7.81 26.24
C ILE A 72 9.23 -8.53 26.82
N ASP A 73 10.43 -8.06 26.51
CA ASP A 73 11.70 -8.64 26.97
C ASP A 73 11.85 -8.53 28.50
N LYS A 74 11.58 -7.34 29.06
CA LYS A 74 11.65 -7.08 30.50
C LYS A 74 10.76 -8.03 31.31
N ASN A 75 9.57 -8.31 30.79
CA ASN A 75 8.58 -9.15 31.47
C ASN A 75 8.60 -10.61 31.00
N ARG A 76 9.53 -10.98 30.09
CA ARG A 76 9.69 -12.32 29.52
C ARG A 76 8.41 -12.87 28.92
N LEU A 77 7.68 -12.02 28.19
CA LEU A 77 6.44 -12.39 27.51
C LEU A 77 6.77 -13.04 26.16
N ASP A 78 5.88 -13.90 25.70
CA ASP A 78 5.97 -14.52 24.38
C ASP A 78 5.39 -13.56 23.32
N LEU A 79 6.26 -13.14 22.39
CA LEU A 79 5.90 -12.22 21.32
C LEU A 79 4.82 -12.81 20.40
N ASP A 80 4.91 -14.10 20.11
CA ASP A 80 4.02 -14.77 19.18
C ASP A 80 2.61 -14.92 19.76
N GLU A 81 2.50 -15.27 21.04
CA GLU A 81 1.23 -15.32 21.78
C GLU A 81 0.60 -13.94 21.88
N LEU A 82 1.39 -12.89 22.14
CA LEU A 82 0.88 -11.52 22.19
C LEU A 82 0.35 -11.04 20.83
N ALA A 83 1.08 -11.35 19.75
CA ALA A 83 0.66 -11.02 18.40
C ALA A 83 -0.65 -11.73 18.02
N ASP A 84 -0.78 -13.00 18.35
CA ASP A 84 -2.01 -13.78 18.11
C ASP A 84 -3.20 -13.21 18.87
N GLU A 85 -3.00 -12.80 20.12
CA GLU A 85 -4.07 -12.18 20.89
C GLU A 85 -4.45 -10.80 20.34
N ALA A 86 -3.45 -9.99 19.97
CA ALA A 86 -3.69 -8.70 19.33
C ALA A 86 -4.50 -8.85 18.05
N ILE A 87 -4.15 -9.84 17.19
CA ILE A 87 -4.91 -10.14 15.97
C ILE A 87 -6.35 -10.51 16.28
N ARG A 88 -6.59 -11.35 17.30
CA ARG A 88 -7.96 -11.70 17.72
C ARG A 88 -8.78 -10.47 18.12
N VAL A 89 -8.16 -9.50 18.79
CA VAL A 89 -8.82 -8.24 19.17
C VAL A 89 -9.07 -7.36 17.94
N ILE A 90 -8.06 -7.18 17.10
CA ILE A 90 -8.13 -6.38 15.86
C ILE A 90 -9.28 -6.87 14.95
N LEU A 91 -9.42 -8.17 14.77
CA LEU A 91 -10.47 -8.76 13.92
C LEU A 91 -11.90 -8.60 14.45
N ARG A 92 -12.09 -8.11 15.69
CA ARG A 92 -13.43 -7.74 16.19
C ARG A 92 -13.89 -6.38 15.70
N PHE A 93 -12.98 -5.54 15.20
CA PHE A 93 -13.35 -4.26 14.62
C PHE A 93 -14.01 -4.44 13.26
N SER A 94 -15.24 -3.96 13.13
CA SER A 94 -16.02 -4.09 11.88
C SER A 94 -15.41 -3.40 10.68
N THR A 95 -14.42 -2.54 10.90
CA THR A 95 -13.70 -1.77 9.88
C THR A 95 -12.46 -2.50 9.34
N ILE A 96 -12.04 -3.58 9.98
CA ILE A 96 -10.87 -4.38 9.57
C ILE A 96 -11.35 -5.63 8.82
N GLU A 97 -10.71 -5.93 7.71
CA GLU A 97 -10.97 -7.10 6.87
C GLU A 97 -10.07 -8.28 7.24
N LYS A 98 -8.76 -8.01 7.36
CA LYS A 98 -7.75 -9.02 7.69
C LYS A 98 -6.70 -8.44 8.63
N ALA A 99 -6.11 -9.31 9.43
CA ALA A 99 -4.90 -9.01 10.20
C ALA A 99 -4.03 -10.27 10.28
N PHE A 100 -2.72 -10.11 10.20
CA PHE A 100 -1.76 -11.21 10.26
C PHE A 100 -0.38 -10.70 10.70
N LYS A 101 0.43 -11.63 11.20
CA LYS A 101 1.80 -11.31 11.62
C LYS A 101 2.66 -10.95 10.41
N THR A 102 3.53 -9.98 10.56
CA THR A 102 4.47 -9.56 9.50
C THR A 102 5.44 -10.67 9.12
N VAL A 103 5.81 -11.53 10.06
CA VAL A 103 6.68 -12.69 9.82
C VAL A 103 6.05 -13.72 8.87
N ASP A 104 4.73 -13.73 8.73
CA ASP A 104 4.01 -14.65 7.85
C ASP A 104 3.88 -14.11 6.41
N VAL A 105 4.20 -12.84 6.17
CA VAL A 105 4.11 -12.22 4.84
C VAL A 105 4.85 -13.01 3.76
N PRO A 106 6.08 -13.54 3.99
CA PRO A 106 6.77 -14.35 2.98
C PRO A 106 6.05 -15.64 2.56
N GLN A 107 5.07 -16.10 3.38
CA GLN A 107 4.30 -17.31 3.12
C GLN A 107 2.98 -17.03 2.37
N LEU A 108 2.64 -15.75 2.16
CA LEU A 108 1.43 -15.36 1.43
C LEU A 108 1.52 -15.77 -0.04
N SER A 109 0.39 -16.15 -0.61
CA SER A 109 0.33 -16.52 -2.03
C SER A 109 0.53 -15.29 -2.92
N PRO A 110 1.55 -15.27 -3.80
CA PRO A 110 1.77 -14.16 -4.71
C PRO A 110 0.72 -14.03 -5.83
N SER A 111 -0.15 -15.03 -6.00
CA SER A 111 -1.23 -15.00 -6.98
C SER A 111 -2.36 -14.04 -6.60
N GLU A 112 -2.51 -13.71 -5.33
CA GLU A 112 -3.42 -12.66 -4.87
C GLU A 112 -2.75 -11.30 -4.99
N LYS A 113 -3.40 -10.35 -5.67
CA LYS A 113 -2.84 -9.01 -5.92
C LYS A 113 -2.39 -8.31 -4.64
N LEU A 114 -3.22 -8.33 -3.60
CA LEU A 114 -2.90 -7.71 -2.31
C LEU A 114 -1.67 -8.35 -1.66
N HIS A 115 -1.61 -9.68 -1.65
CA HIS A 115 -0.47 -10.43 -1.10
C HIS A 115 0.83 -10.11 -1.86
N ASN A 116 0.75 -10.01 -3.19
CA ASN A 116 1.91 -9.63 -4.01
C ASN A 116 2.42 -8.22 -3.67
N LEU A 117 1.52 -7.26 -3.45
CA LEU A 117 1.89 -5.91 -3.01
C LEU A 117 2.57 -5.93 -1.65
N LEU A 118 2.04 -6.68 -0.70
CA LEU A 118 2.65 -6.84 0.63
C LEU A 118 4.04 -7.49 0.56
N LEU A 119 4.19 -8.57 -0.23
CA LEU A 119 5.48 -9.22 -0.45
C LEU A 119 6.54 -8.27 -0.98
N ARG A 120 6.16 -7.36 -1.90
CA ARG A 120 7.07 -6.36 -2.47
C ARG A 120 7.36 -5.19 -1.54
N GLY A 121 6.38 -4.81 -0.72
CA GLY A 121 6.47 -3.67 0.19
C GLY A 121 7.02 -4.02 1.58
N ASN A 122 7.06 -5.29 1.94
CA ASN A 122 7.49 -5.72 3.25
C ASN A 122 9.01 -5.63 3.43
N HIS A 123 9.42 -5.07 4.56
CA HIS A 123 10.82 -5.05 4.96
C HIS A 123 10.93 -5.45 6.43
N VAL A 124 11.42 -6.66 6.69
CA VAL A 124 11.44 -7.33 8.01
C VAL A 124 11.96 -6.45 9.16
N LYS A 125 12.92 -5.55 8.90
CA LYS A 125 13.50 -4.68 9.93
C LYS A 125 12.78 -3.33 10.11
N ARG A 126 11.77 -3.02 9.30
CA ARG A 126 11.10 -1.71 9.31
C ARG A 126 9.59 -1.84 9.43
N ALA A 127 9.04 -2.97 9.05
CA ALA A 127 7.63 -3.25 9.19
C ALA A 127 7.25 -3.39 10.66
N GLY A 128 6.00 -3.10 10.99
CA GLY A 128 5.41 -3.43 12.29
C GLY A 128 5.27 -4.95 12.46
N ASP A 129 4.83 -5.37 13.62
CA ASP A 129 4.68 -6.79 13.96
C ASP A 129 3.42 -7.42 13.35
N ILE A 130 2.39 -6.60 13.16
CA ILE A 130 1.09 -7.02 12.63
C ILE A 130 0.67 -6.08 11.52
N TYR A 131 0.33 -6.63 10.36
CA TYR A 131 -0.40 -5.92 9.30
C TYR A 131 -1.90 -5.99 9.56
N MET A 132 -2.58 -4.87 9.34
CA MET A 132 -4.03 -4.73 9.36
C MET A 132 -4.49 -4.30 7.97
N ILE A 133 -5.45 -5.01 7.41
CA ILE A 133 -6.06 -4.62 6.13
C ILE A 133 -7.44 -4.06 6.43
N PRO A 134 -7.67 -2.77 6.27
CA PRO A 134 -8.99 -2.19 6.44
C PRO A 134 -9.95 -2.70 5.36
N LYS A 135 -11.24 -2.65 5.64
CA LYS A 135 -12.26 -2.90 4.61
C LYS A 135 -12.21 -1.79 3.54
N PRO A 136 -12.59 -2.10 2.30
CA PRO A 136 -12.67 -1.07 1.25
C PRO A 136 -13.45 0.16 1.71
N GLY A 137 -12.95 1.36 1.38
CA GLY A 137 -13.58 2.61 1.76
C GLY A 137 -13.40 3.03 3.22
N HIS A 138 -12.64 2.26 4.01
CA HIS A 138 -12.33 2.61 5.41
C HIS A 138 -10.92 3.18 5.52
N ILE A 139 -10.80 4.33 6.19
CA ILE A 139 -9.54 5.08 6.31
C ILE A 139 -9.31 5.57 7.75
N ASP A 140 -8.06 5.76 8.11
CA ASP A 140 -7.69 6.47 9.34
C ASP A 140 -7.30 7.91 8.97
N TYR A 141 -8.30 8.79 8.94
CA TYR A 141 -8.12 10.19 8.60
C TYR A 141 -9.23 11.07 9.21
N GLY A 142 -9.08 12.39 9.08
CA GLY A 142 -10.09 13.34 9.55
C GLY A 142 -11.41 13.27 8.77
N HIS A 143 -12.50 13.77 9.37
CA HIS A 143 -13.86 13.63 8.82
C HIS A 143 -14.08 14.23 7.42
N THR A 144 -13.33 15.24 7.07
CA THR A 144 -13.47 15.98 5.79
C THR A 144 -12.37 15.67 4.79
N GLY A 145 -11.42 14.85 5.16
CA GLY A 145 -10.28 14.48 4.33
C GLY A 145 -10.37 13.07 3.79
N THR A 146 -9.41 12.74 2.94
CA THR A 146 -9.15 11.40 2.46
C THR A 146 -7.67 11.09 2.51
N THR A 147 -7.32 9.83 2.34
CA THR A 147 -5.95 9.35 2.30
C THR A 147 -5.83 8.17 1.35
N HIS A 148 -4.66 7.60 1.26
CA HIS A 148 -4.30 6.45 0.45
C HIS A 148 -3.43 5.49 1.27
N GLY A 149 -2.93 4.42 0.67
CA GLY A 149 -1.97 3.50 1.29
C GLY A 149 -2.43 2.06 1.30
N THR A 150 -3.63 1.78 0.78
CA THR A 150 -4.14 0.42 0.65
C THR A 150 -3.73 -0.23 -0.68
N GLY A 151 -3.87 -1.55 -0.78
CA GLY A 151 -3.69 -2.28 -2.04
C GLY A 151 -4.92 -2.28 -2.95
N PHE A 152 -5.97 -1.53 -2.63
CA PHE A 152 -7.19 -1.48 -3.44
C PHE A 152 -7.01 -0.63 -4.70
N SER A 153 -7.85 -0.89 -5.70
CA SER A 153 -7.71 -0.26 -7.01
C SER A 153 -7.84 1.27 -6.99
N TYR A 154 -8.61 1.82 -6.07
CA TYR A 154 -8.74 3.28 -5.95
C TYR A 154 -7.43 3.97 -5.49
N ASP A 155 -6.54 3.25 -4.81
CA ASP A 155 -5.21 3.75 -4.41
C ASP A 155 -4.12 3.36 -5.42
N THR A 156 -4.26 2.21 -6.09
CA THR A 156 -3.20 1.65 -6.94
C THR A 156 -3.37 1.94 -8.43
N HIS A 157 -4.55 2.39 -8.87
CA HIS A 157 -4.80 2.70 -10.28
C HIS A 157 -4.58 4.18 -10.55
N ALA A 158 -3.44 4.50 -11.11
CA ALA A 158 -3.06 5.84 -11.55
C ALA A 158 -3.13 5.96 -13.08
N PRO A 159 -3.47 7.14 -13.65
CA PRO A 159 -3.44 7.35 -15.08
C PRO A 159 -1.99 7.39 -15.58
N LEU A 160 -1.76 6.99 -16.84
CA LEU A 160 -0.53 7.24 -17.56
C LEU A 160 -0.85 7.79 -18.94
N LEU A 161 -0.49 9.04 -19.18
CA LEU A 161 -0.64 9.74 -20.45
C LEU A 161 0.77 10.02 -20.99
N MET A 162 0.97 9.73 -22.26
CA MET A 162 2.25 9.98 -22.94
C MET A 162 1.98 10.71 -24.25
N MET A 163 2.83 11.68 -24.59
CA MET A 163 2.74 12.42 -25.85
C MET A 163 4.11 12.92 -26.30
N GLY A 164 4.21 13.23 -27.60
CA GLY A 164 5.38 13.83 -28.20
C GLY A 164 6.24 12.86 -28.98
N ARG A 165 7.54 13.16 -29.08
CA ARG A 165 8.48 12.43 -29.93
C ARG A 165 8.55 10.95 -29.55
N GLY A 166 8.41 10.08 -30.55
CA GLY A 166 8.51 8.64 -30.38
C GLY A 166 7.27 7.97 -29.81
N ILE A 167 6.23 8.73 -29.46
CA ILE A 167 4.99 8.19 -28.90
C ILE A 167 3.94 8.00 -30.00
N LYS A 168 3.38 6.80 -30.03
CA LYS A 168 2.28 6.44 -30.95
C LYS A 168 0.96 6.93 -30.38
N ALA A 169 0.19 7.63 -31.19
CA ALA A 169 -1.18 8.03 -30.82
C ALA A 169 -2.08 6.79 -30.66
N GLY A 170 -2.89 6.76 -29.62
CA GLY A 170 -3.81 5.66 -29.30
C GLY A 170 -4.03 5.48 -27.81
N HIS A 171 -4.60 4.34 -27.45
CA HIS A 171 -4.80 3.94 -26.07
C HIS A 171 -4.59 2.43 -25.93
N THR A 172 -4.35 1.99 -24.70
CA THR A 172 -4.26 0.56 -24.37
C THR A 172 -4.97 0.30 -23.04
N PHE A 173 -5.53 -0.89 -22.90
CA PHE A 173 -6.11 -1.40 -21.65
C PHE A 173 -5.20 -2.44 -20.97
N GLU A 174 -3.98 -2.61 -21.49
CA GLU A 174 -3.01 -3.47 -20.81
C GLU A 174 -2.57 -2.84 -19.52
N GLU A 175 -2.51 -3.64 -18.47
CA GLU A 175 -1.98 -3.21 -17.17
C GLU A 175 -0.52 -2.85 -17.34
N THR A 176 -0.16 -1.64 -16.92
CA THR A 176 1.22 -1.15 -16.83
C THR A 176 1.52 -0.77 -15.38
N SER A 177 2.79 -0.79 -15.04
CA SER A 177 3.25 -0.40 -13.71
C SER A 177 4.00 0.92 -13.79
N ILE A 178 4.00 1.69 -12.71
CA ILE A 178 4.82 2.91 -12.62
C ILE A 178 6.32 2.61 -12.85
N THR A 179 6.75 1.40 -12.54
CA THR A 179 8.11 0.93 -12.82
C THR A 179 8.44 0.81 -14.31
N ASP A 180 7.43 0.79 -15.18
CA ASP A 180 7.59 0.66 -16.64
C ASP A 180 7.96 1.99 -17.31
N ILE A 181 7.80 3.11 -16.61
CA ILE A 181 8.12 4.46 -17.15
C ILE A 181 9.62 4.58 -17.42
N ALA A 182 10.47 4.26 -16.46
CA ALA A 182 11.91 4.40 -16.60
C ALA A 182 12.50 3.60 -17.76
N PRO A 183 12.21 2.29 -17.94
CA PRO A 183 12.69 1.54 -19.09
C PRO A 183 12.12 2.06 -20.42
N THR A 184 10.87 2.53 -20.43
CA THR A 184 10.27 3.12 -21.63
C THR A 184 11.00 4.39 -22.05
N MET A 185 11.36 5.25 -21.09
CA MET A 185 12.17 6.45 -21.35
C MET A 185 13.58 6.10 -21.83
N CYS A 186 14.23 5.10 -21.22
CA CYS A 186 15.53 4.62 -21.67
C CYS A 186 15.50 4.10 -23.12
N ALA A 187 14.46 3.35 -23.47
CA ALA A 187 14.27 2.87 -24.84
C ALA A 187 14.08 4.03 -25.85
N LEU A 188 13.30 5.07 -25.46
CA LEU A 188 13.10 6.26 -26.29
C LEU A 188 14.37 7.05 -26.50
N LEU A 189 15.23 7.14 -25.48
CA LEU A 189 16.45 7.92 -25.50
C LEU A 189 17.65 7.13 -26.04
N GLY A 190 17.52 5.82 -26.26
CA GLY A 190 18.62 4.96 -26.65
C GLY A 190 19.72 4.84 -25.59
N THR A 191 19.34 4.97 -24.31
CA THR A 191 20.29 4.90 -23.18
C THR A 191 20.23 3.53 -22.50
N ALA A 192 21.30 3.21 -21.73
CA ALA A 192 21.33 1.98 -20.95
C ALA A 192 20.24 1.98 -19.86
N PHE A 193 19.72 0.80 -19.56
CA PHE A 193 18.75 0.59 -18.49
C PHE A 193 19.43 0.74 -17.10
N PRO A 194 18.76 1.37 -16.13
CA PRO A 194 19.29 1.46 -14.77
C PRO A 194 19.45 0.08 -14.12
N ASN A 195 20.45 -0.06 -13.26
CA ASN A 195 20.62 -1.24 -12.43
C ASN A 195 19.44 -1.35 -11.43
N GLY A 196 18.94 -2.55 -11.20
CA GLY A 196 17.82 -2.80 -10.29
C GLY A 196 16.44 -2.44 -10.85
N MET A 197 16.35 -2.12 -12.12
CA MET A 197 15.08 -1.91 -12.81
C MET A 197 14.27 -3.22 -12.85
N THR A 198 12.99 -3.13 -12.47
CA THR A 198 12.06 -4.28 -12.47
C THR A 198 10.92 -4.12 -13.48
N GLY A 199 10.77 -2.94 -14.07
CA GLY A 199 9.72 -2.65 -15.04
C GLY A 199 10.07 -3.10 -16.48
N ASN A 200 9.08 -3.04 -17.36
CA ASN A 200 9.17 -3.39 -18.76
C ASN A 200 8.96 -2.16 -19.66
N VAL A 201 9.50 -2.22 -20.87
CA VAL A 201 9.22 -1.18 -21.87
C VAL A 201 7.78 -1.29 -22.35
N ILE A 202 7.03 -0.19 -22.30
CA ILE A 202 5.66 -0.09 -22.84
C ILE A 202 5.74 0.01 -24.38
N SER A 203 6.15 -1.06 -25.04
CA SER A 203 6.45 -1.10 -26.47
C SER A 203 5.26 -0.70 -27.35
N LYS A 204 4.03 -0.90 -26.89
CA LYS A 204 2.82 -0.50 -27.64
C LYS A 204 2.62 1.01 -27.71
N ALA A 205 3.19 1.77 -26.77
CA ALA A 205 3.16 3.22 -26.76
C ALA A 205 4.21 3.85 -27.69
N LEU A 206 5.17 3.07 -28.17
CA LEU A 206 6.28 3.57 -28.96
C LEU A 206 6.00 3.46 -30.48
N LEU A 207 6.44 4.47 -31.23
CA LEU A 207 6.55 4.36 -32.68
C LEU A 207 7.61 3.29 -33.01
N LYS A 208 7.33 2.49 -34.02
CA LYS A 208 8.37 1.59 -34.53
C LYS A 208 9.50 2.45 -35.12
N ALA A 209 10.74 2.14 -34.75
CA ALA A 209 11.88 2.74 -35.45
C ALA A 209 11.74 2.41 -36.92
N ASP A 210 11.78 3.42 -37.77
CA ASP A 210 11.95 3.20 -39.21
C ASP A 210 13.28 2.46 -39.39
N LYS A 211 13.21 1.29 -40.08
CA LYS A 211 14.37 0.47 -40.36
C LYS A 211 15.22 1.12 -41.43
#